data_7f5020616b01b357201660a7bf4260ba
#
_entry.id   7f5020616b01b357201660a7bf4260ba
#
_cell.length_a   1.000
_cell.length_b   1.000
_cell.length_c   1.000
_cell.angle_alpha   90.00
_cell.angle_beta   90.00
_cell.angle_gamma   90.00
#
_symmetry.space_group_name_H-M   'P 1'
#
loop_
_entity.id
_entity.type
_entity.pdbx_description
1 polymer ?
#
loop_
_entity_poly.entity_id
_entity_poly.type
_entity_poly.pdbx_seq_one_letter_code
_entity_poly.pdbx_strand_id
1 'polypeptide(L)'
;MLKFDSFYFQCPNCHAWLEGRNLKAEMVNQAILYSDGKVLNDNYITTPQKMIMCPSCGHIFWIEKPVEPLITFEKPDAEVYSWNTWRFFGISFSDNKGKLALINHYKSFLKKSHYEPRNEIYLRRFLWWAYNDLHRNLHYVRLKYFLNGFMSFGVWHCNRRLLLEGEKLFIRNLKDFNDNLKRLLALLEKHPEEQIDMELPEIYRELRQFDKTKELLEQVGSRTHFTNELLRHSKWKDARVFMVTG
;
A
#
# COMPACT_ATOMS: atom_id res chain seq x y z
N MET A 1 8.20 -23.31 0.98
CA MET A 1 7.32 -23.07 2.17
C MET A 1 7.85 -21.83 2.88
N LEU A 2 7.05 -20.75 2.96
CA LEU A 2 7.49 -19.50 3.58
C LEU A 2 7.69 -19.72 5.08
N LYS A 3 8.88 -19.37 5.60
CA LYS A 3 9.16 -19.42 7.04
C LYS A 3 8.86 -18.05 7.64
N PHE A 4 7.94 -18.02 8.59
CA PHE A 4 7.61 -16.82 9.36
C PHE A 4 8.05 -17.04 10.80
N ASP A 5 8.53 -15.99 11.43
CA ASP A 5 8.66 -15.95 12.88
C ASP A 5 7.37 -15.35 13.44
N SER A 6 6.66 -16.12 14.24
CA SER A 6 5.49 -15.62 14.98
C SER A 6 5.95 -14.87 16.23
N PHE A 7 5.28 -13.78 16.52
CA PHE A 7 5.42 -13.07 17.80
C PHE A 7 4.04 -12.76 18.34
N TYR A 8 3.93 -12.65 19.64
CA TYR A 8 2.66 -12.48 20.34
C TYR A 8 2.68 -11.23 21.19
N PHE A 9 1.57 -10.52 21.20
CA PHE A 9 1.40 -9.28 21.97
C PHE A 9 -0.06 -9.12 22.39
N GLN A 10 -0.31 -8.26 23.38
CA GLN A 10 -1.65 -8.02 23.90
C GLN A 10 -2.28 -6.74 23.36
N CYS A 11 -3.59 -6.78 23.13
CA CYS A 11 -4.36 -5.57 22.87
C CYS A 11 -4.32 -4.66 24.09
N PRO A 12 -3.94 -3.38 23.98
CA PRO A 12 -3.86 -2.48 25.13
C PRO A 12 -5.21 -2.17 25.76
N ASN A 13 -6.32 -2.45 25.07
CA ASN A 13 -7.66 -2.16 25.56
C ASN A 13 -8.34 -3.37 26.24
N CYS A 14 -8.28 -4.54 25.63
CA CYS A 14 -8.99 -5.73 26.14
C CYS A 14 -8.08 -6.88 26.55
N HIS A 15 -6.77 -6.69 26.44
CA HIS A 15 -5.73 -7.68 26.77
C HIS A 15 -5.81 -9.02 26.02
N ALA A 16 -6.63 -9.10 24.95
CA ALA A 16 -6.67 -10.28 24.08
C ALA A 16 -5.30 -10.48 23.40
N TRP A 17 -4.84 -11.72 23.37
CA TRP A 17 -3.60 -12.09 22.72
C TRP A 17 -3.74 -12.09 21.19
N LEU A 18 -2.78 -11.48 20.53
CA LEU A 18 -2.68 -11.35 19.06
C LEU A 18 -1.40 -11.98 18.58
N GLU A 19 -1.47 -12.72 17.46
CA GLU A 19 -0.30 -13.28 16.78
C GLU A 19 0.08 -12.39 15.62
N GLY A 20 1.28 -11.84 15.63
CA GLY A 20 1.93 -11.21 14.48
C GLY A 20 2.89 -12.17 13.79
N ARG A 21 3.21 -11.92 12.52
CA ARG A 21 4.17 -12.71 11.74
C ARG A 21 5.14 -11.81 11.02
N ASN A 22 6.42 -12.04 11.25
CA ASN A 22 7.48 -11.38 10.49
C ASN A 22 7.94 -12.27 9.34
N LEU A 23 8.04 -11.71 8.15
CA LEU A 23 8.69 -12.37 7.01
C LEU A 23 10.20 -12.39 7.27
N LYS A 24 10.85 -13.57 7.13
CA LYS A 24 12.31 -13.63 7.16
C LYS A 24 12.89 -12.95 5.92
N ALA A 25 13.89 -12.09 6.13
CA ALA A 25 14.53 -11.29 5.08
C ALA A 25 15.10 -12.11 3.90
N GLU A 26 15.42 -13.38 4.14
CA GLU A 26 15.97 -14.30 3.12
C GLU A 26 15.00 -14.64 1.98
N MET A 27 13.73 -14.22 2.08
CA MET A 27 12.67 -14.59 1.14
C MET A 27 12.24 -13.46 0.20
N VAL A 28 12.95 -12.32 0.19
CA VAL A 28 12.61 -11.15 -0.63
C VAL A 28 13.30 -11.23 -2.00
N ASN A 29 13.25 -12.37 -2.68
CA ASN A 29 14.00 -12.56 -3.93
C ASN A 29 13.35 -11.92 -5.17
N GLN A 30 12.10 -11.45 -5.12
CA GLN A 30 11.41 -10.81 -6.27
C GLN A 30 10.45 -9.70 -5.80
N ALA A 31 11.00 -8.66 -5.22
CA ALA A 31 10.20 -7.51 -4.85
C ALA A 31 9.90 -6.64 -6.09
N ILE A 32 8.63 -6.36 -6.33
CA ILE A 32 8.19 -5.43 -7.36
C ILE A 32 7.99 -4.07 -6.70
N LEU A 33 8.79 -3.10 -7.11
CA LEU A 33 8.63 -1.71 -6.69
C LEU A 33 7.71 -0.98 -7.68
N TYR A 34 6.76 -0.22 -7.13
CA TYR A 34 5.91 0.66 -7.91
C TYR A 34 6.28 2.13 -7.69
N SER A 35 5.87 2.98 -8.62
CA SER A 35 6.18 4.41 -8.61
C SER A 35 5.67 5.14 -7.36
N ASP A 36 4.60 4.69 -6.74
CA ASP A 36 4.06 5.20 -5.48
C ASP A 36 4.82 4.69 -4.22
N GLY A 37 5.98 4.06 -4.40
CA GLY A 37 6.80 3.53 -3.33
C GLY A 37 6.28 2.22 -2.71
N LYS A 38 5.15 1.70 -3.17
CA LYS A 38 4.65 0.41 -2.71
C LYS A 38 5.53 -0.73 -3.24
N VAL A 39 5.96 -1.60 -2.33
CA VAL A 39 6.71 -2.81 -2.67
C VAL A 39 5.82 -4.03 -2.50
N LEU A 40 5.67 -4.81 -3.55
CA LEU A 40 4.99 -6.10 -3.52
C LEU A 40 6.02 -7.21 -3.71
N ASN A 41 5.96 -8.22 -2.86
CA ASN A 41 6.70 -9.45 -3.03
C ASN A 41 5.70 -10.57 -3.26
N ASP A 42 5.72 -11.18 -4.44
CA ASP A 42 4.93 -12.34 -4.94
C ASP A 42 3.50 -12.52 -4.43
N ASN A 43 3.12 -12.02 -3.28
CA ASN A 43 1.78 -12.01 -2.69
C ASN A 43 1.74 -11.24 -1.36
N TYR A 44 2.81 -10.53 -0.96
CA TYR A 44 2.90 -9.91 0.36
C TYR A 44 3.29 -8.44 0.29
N ILE A 45 2.67 -7.62 1.12
CA ILE A 45 3.13 -6.25 1.37
C ILE A 45 4.34 -6.36 2.30
N THR A 46 5.51 -5.94 1.83
CA THR A 46 6.75 -5.99 2.61
C THR A 46 6.84 -4.89 3.68
N THR A 47 5.98 -3.88 3.61
CA THR A 47 5.94 -2.81 4.60
C THR A 47 5.24 -3.28 5.87
N PRO A 48 5.90 -3.32 7.02
CA PRO A 48 5.28 -3.74 8.27
C PRO A 48 4.12 -2.81 8.61
N GLN A 49 2.96 -3.38 8.89
CA GLN A 49 1.82 -2.59 9.35
C GLN A 49 2.07 -2.16 10.79
N LYS A 50 2.15 -0.85 10.98
CA LYS A 50 2.32 -0.27 12.32
C LYS A 50 1.00 -0.10 13.07
N MET A 51 -0.13 -0.28 12.39
CA MET A 51 -1.47 -0.08 12.97
C MET A 51 -2.24 -1.39 12.95
N ILE A 52 -2.84 -1.72 14.07
CA ILE A 52 -3.63 -2.94 14.28
C ILE A 52 -5.01 -2.58 14.83
N MET A 53 -6.01 -3.29 14.34
CA MET A 53 -7.33 -3.33 14.96
C MET A 53 -7.49 -4.67 15.68
N CYS A 54 -7.79 -4.64 16.95
CA CYS A 54 -8.03 -5.85 17.72
C CYS A 54 -9.28 -6.59 17.19
N PRO A 55 -9.19 -7.86 16.82
CA PRO A 55 -10.35 -8.62 16.35
C PRO A 55 -11.37 -8.90 17.45
N SER A 56 -10.96 -8.85 18.72
CA SER A 56 -11.84 -9.08 19.87
C SER A 56 -12.69 -7.86 20.22
N CYS A 57 -12.10 -6.66 20.29
CA CYS A 57 -12.81 -5.46 20.76
C CYS A 57 -12.91 -4.32 19.72
N GLY A 58 -12.31 -4.48 18.57
CA GLY A 58 -12.29 -3.45 17.52
C GLY A 58 -11.41 -2.23 17.83
N HIS A 59 -10.67 -2.25 18.97
CA HIS A 59 -9.76 -1.16 19.33
C HIS A 59 -8.59 -1.09 18.35
N ILE A 60 -8.23 0.14 17.94
CA ILE A 60 -7.14 0.41 17.00
C ILE A 60 -6.00 0.99 17.79
N PHE A 61 -4.82 0.44 17.57
CA PHE A 61 -3.61 0.90 18.23
C PHE A 61 -2.39 0.78 17.32
N TRP A 62 -1.35 1.53 17.67
CA TRP A 62 -0.09 1.57 16.95
C TRP A 62 0.91 0.64 17.60
N ILE A 63 1.61 -0.15 16.78
CA ILE A 63 2.83 -0.83 17.22
C ILE A 63 3.99 0.13 16.94
N GLU A 64 4.26 0.99 17.89
CA GLU A 64 5.48 1.80 17.90
C GLU A 64 6.56 0.95 18.52
N LYS A 65 7.50 0.44 17.77
CA LYS A 65 8.60 -0.43 18.20
C LYS A 65 8.15 -1.54 19.16
N PRO A 66 8.68 -2.74 19.13
CA PRO A 66 8.37 -3.69 20.17
C PRO A 66 8.72 -3.05 21.53
N VAL A 67 7.69 -2.58 22.24
CA VAL A 67 7.86 -2.16 23.61
C VAL A 67 8.13 -3.45 24.35
N GLU A 68 9.40 -3.79 24.57
CA GLU A 68 9.74 -4.75 25.59
C GLU A 68 9.08 -4.26 26.89
N PRO A 69 8.18 -4.99 27.54
CA PRO A 69 8.07 -6.45 27.68
C PRO A 69 6.77 -7.08 27.10
N LEU A 70 6.09 -6.46 26.17
CA LEU A 70 4.77 -6.90 25.71
C LEU A 70 4.79 -7.86 24.51
N ILE A 71 5.98 -8.16 23.97
CA ILE A 71 6.15 -9.12 22.87
C ILE A 71 6.81 -10.36 23.43
N THR A 72 6.16 -11.50 23.24
CA THR A 72 6.77 -12.81 23.47
C THR A 72 6.85 -13.58 22.17
N PHE A 73 7.93 -14.36 22.02
CA PHE A 73 8.07 -15.32 20.90
C PHE A 73 7.53 -16.69 21.28
N GLU A 74 7.21 -16.91 22.54
CA GLU A 74 6.55 -18.12 23.01
C GLU A 74 5.03 -17.95 22.92
N LYS A 75 4.37 -18.98 22.38
CA LYS A 75 2.92 -18.97 22.26
C LYS A 75 2.30 -19.00 23.66
N PRO A 76 1.46 -18.03 24.03
CA PRO A 76 0.79 -18.05 25.33
C PRO A 76 -0.23 -19.19 25.43
N ASP A 77 -0.44 -19.72 26.66
CA ASP A 77 -1.46 -20.75 26.96
C ASP A 77 -2.88 -20.20 26.97
N ALA A 78 -3.15 -19.13 26.29
CA ALA A 78 -4.44 -18.45 26.17
C ALA A 78 -4.95 -18.49 24.74
N GLU A 79 -6.23 -18.13 24.55
CA GLU A 79 -6.78 -17.96 23.21
C GLU A 79 -6.03 -16.85 22.48
N VAL A 80 -5.44 -17.20 21.33
CA VAL A 80 -4.66 -16.29 20.49
C VAL A 80 -5.41 -16.00 19.21
N TYR A 81 -5.71 -14.73 18.99
CA TYR A 81 -6.27 -14.26 17.72
C TYR A 81 -5.14 -14.06 16.70
N SER A 82 -5.15 -14.86 15.65
CA SER A 82 -4.18 -14.70 14.56
C SER A 82 -4.38 -13.36 13.87
N TRP A 83 -3.45 -12.46 14.10
CA TRP A 83 -3.35 -11.23 13.35
C TRP A 83 -2.60 -11.51 12.07
N ASN A 84 -3.36 -11.85 11.06
CA ASN A 84 -2.83 -12.01 9.72
C ASN A 84 -3.32 -10.81 8.90
N THR A 85 -2.41 -9.97 8.43
CA THR A 85 -2.72 -8.80 7.59
C THR A 85 -3.66 -9.13 6.44
N TRP A 86 -3.65 -10.40 6.00
CA TRP A 86 -4.44 -10.94 4.89
C TRP A 86 -5.84 -11.40 5.31
N ARG A 87 -5.98 -11.91 6.53
CA ARG A 87 -7.27 -12.38 7.08
C ARG A 87 -7.99 -11.32 7.89
N PHE A 88 -7.29 -10.26 8.23
CA PHE A 88 -7.78 -9.25 9.15
C PHE A 88 -9.13 -8.65 8.76
N PHE A 89 -9.44 -8.65 7.46
CA PHE A 89 -10.69 -8.12 6.95
C PHE A 89 -11.58 -9.19 6.29
N GLY A 90 -11.20 -10.47 6.31
CA GLY A 90 -11.89 -11.49 5.52
C GLY A 90 -11.91 -11.19 4.02
N ILE A 91 -11.00 -10.33 3.56
CA ILE A 91 -11.00 -9.70 2.25
C ILE A 91 -9.95 -10.34 1.38
N SER A 92 -10.37 -10.90 0.28
CA SER A 92 -9.46 -11.26 -0.81
C SER A 92 -9.00 -9.97 -1.50
N PHE A 93 -7.72 -9.61 -1.37
CA PHE A 93 -7.14 -8.47 -2.10
C PHE A 93 -7.10 -8.69 -3.62
N SER A 94 -7.47 -9.86 -4.08
CA SER A 94 -7.54 -10.19 -5.51
C SER A 94 -8.82 -9.64 -6.17
N ASP A 95 -9.88 -9.38 -5.40
CA ASP A 95 -11.13 -8.86 -5.94
C ASP A 95 -11.35 -7.38 -5.64
N ASN A 96 -12.16 -6.73 -6.48
CA ASN A 96 -12.43 -5.30 -6.35
C ASN A 96 -13.30 -4.96 -5.12
N LYS A 97 -14.08 -5.92 -4.59
CA LYS A 97 -14.88 -5.72 -3.36
C LYS A 97 -13.97 -5.60 -2.16
N GLY A 98 -12.95 -6.46 -2.08
CA GLY A 98 -11.95 -6.41 -1.03
C GLY A 98 -11.17 -5.10 -1.03
N LYS A 99 -10.74 -4.66 -2.21
CA LYS A 99 -10.03 -3.37 -2.36
C LYS A 99 -10.89 -2.19 -1.89
N LEU A 100 -12.16 -2.16 -2.28
CA LEU A 100 -13.10 -1.11 -1.84
C LEU A 100 -13.36 -1.15 -0.33
N ALA A 101 -13.51 -2.34 0.25
CA ALA A 101 -13.68 -2.48 1.69
C ALA A 101 -12.46 -1.93 2.44
N LEU A 102 -11.24 -2.18 1.96
CA LEU A 102 -10.01 -1.63 2.52
C LEU A 102 -9.97 -0.10 2.42
N ILE A 103 -10.31 0.47 1.27
CA ILE A 103 -10.42 1.92 1.08
C ILE A 103 -11.40 2.53 2.08
N ASN A 104 -12.61 1.96 2.20
CA ASN A 104 -13.63 2.43 3.12
C ASN A 104 -13.18 2.33 4.58
N HIS A 105 -12.43 1.30 4.90
CA HIS A 105 -11.85 1.10 6.22
C HIS A 105 -10.84 2.21 6.58
N TYR A 106 -9.86 2.50 5.73
CA TYR A 106 -8.92 3.62 5.96
C TYR A 106 -9.65 4.97 6.03
N LYS A 107 -10.64 5.20 5.18
CA LYS A 107 -11.49 6.41 5.25
C LYS A 107 -12.23 6.51 6.58
N SER A 108 -12.75 5.40 7.12
CA SER A 108 -13.44 5.40 8.40
C SER A 108 -12.51 5.75 9.56
N PHE A 109 -11.26 5.31 9.50
CA PHE A 109 -10.26 5.68 10.51
C PHE A 109 -9.97 7.17 10.46
N LEU A 110 -9.63 7.68 9.29
CA LEU A 110 -9.32 9.11 9.10
C LEU A 110 -10.47 10.04 9.55
N LYS A 111 -11.71 9.53 9.65
CA LYS A 111 -12.86 10.29 10.15
C LYS A 111 -13.03 10.25 11.66
N LYS A 112 -12.56 9.18 12.33
CA LYS A 112 -12.90 8.90 13.73
C LYS A 112 -12.00 9.57 14.75
N SER A 113 -10.78 9.97 14.39
CA SER A 113 -9.78 10.42 15.36
C SER A 113 -8.96 11.58 14.80
N HIS A 114 -8.54 12.47 15.70
CA HIS A 114 -7.46 13.40 15.44
C HIS A 114 -6.14 12.65 15.66
N TYR A 115 -5.40 12.44 14.59
CA TYR A 115 -4.11 11.78 14.64
C TYR A 115 -2.97 12.79 14.74
N GLU A 116 -1.89 12.39 15.39
CA GLU A 116 -0.61 13.04 15.20
C GLU A 116 -0.22 13.04 13.71
N PRO A 117 0.49 14.07 13.23
CA PRO A 117 0.83 14.21 11.81
C PRO A 117 1.45 12.94 11.21
N ARG A 118 2.38 12.32 11.93
CA ARG A 118 3.04 11.08 11.51
C ARG A 118 2.06 9.94 11.25
N ASN A 119 1.09 9.78 12.13
CA ASN A 119 0.09 8.73 12.05
C ASN A 119 -0.93 9.02 10.94
N GLU A 120 -1.29 10.30 10.73
CA GLU A 120 -2.14 10.72 9.62
C GLU A 120 -1.44 10.47 8.27
N ILE A 121 -0.15 10.82 8.14
CA ILE A 121 0.66 10.57 6.95
C ILE A 121 0.67 9.08 6.62
N TYR A 122 0.94 8.22 7.62
CA TYR A 122 0.94 6.78 7.45
C TYR A 122 -0.41 6.26 6.90
N LEU A 123 -1.54 6.63 7.52
CA LEU A 123 -2.86 6.22 7.08
C LEU A 123 -3.20 6.70 5.66
N ARG A 124 -2.85 7.95 5.34
CA ARG A 124 -3.10 8.52 4.02
C ARG A 124 -2.25 7.87 2.93
N ARG A 125 -1.01 7.47 3.25
CA ARG A 125 -0.14 6.71 2.36
C ARG A 125 -0.74 5.33 2.05
N PHE A 126 -1.25 4.61 3.05
CA PHE A 126 -1.93 3.34 2.84
C PHE A 126 -3.24 3.49 2.06
N LEU A 127 -4.01 4.54 2.32
CA LEU A 127 -5.20 4.85 1.54
C LEU A 127 -4.85 5.18 0.07
N TRP A 128 -3.78 5.91 -0.17
CA TRP A 128 -3.25 6.16 -1.51
C TRP A 128 -2.91 4.85 -2.24
N TRP A 129 -2.15 3.96 -1.61
CA TRP A 129 -1.82 2.66 -2.17
C TRP A 129 -3.07 1.80 -2.44
N ALA A 130 -4.05 1.83 -1.54
CA ALA A 130 -5.29 1.09 -1.72
C ALA A 130 -6.11 1.59 -2.93
N TYR A 131 -6.14 2.88 -3.19
CA TYR A 131 -6.74 3.43 -4.41
C TYR A 131 -5.96 3.02 -5.65
N ASN A 132 -4.64 3.11 -5.63
CA ASN A 132 -3.79 2.69 -6.74
C ASN A 132 -3.95 1.20 -7.06
N ASP A 133 -4.19 0.35 -6.08
CA ASP A 133 -4.41 -1.09 -6.29
C ASP A 133 -5.64 -1.40 -7.16
N LEU A 134 -6.60 -0.47 -7.28
CA LEU A 134 -7.74 -0.64 -8.18
C LEU A 134 -7.31 -0.70 -9.66
N HIS A 135 -6.22 -0.03 -10.04
CA HIS A 135 -5.78 0.09 -11.43
C HIS A 135 -4.29 -0.21 -11.66
N ARG A 136 -3.53 -0.53 -10.63
CA ARG A 136 -2.08 -0.75 -10.66
C ARG A 136 -1.60 -1.63 -11.81
N ASN A 137 -2.32 -2.70 -12.09
CA ASN A 137 -1.94 -3.71 -13.08
C ASN A 137 -2.68 -3.57 -14.43
N LEU A 138 -3.20 -2.38 -14.73
CA LEU A 138 -3.99 -2.15 -15.95
C LEU A 138 -3.21 -2.42 -17.25
N HIS A 139 -1.89 -2.36 -17.21
CA HIS A 139 -1.06 -2.68 -18.37
C HIS A 139 -1.24 -4.12 -18.85
N TYR A 140 -1.62 -5.07 -17.97
CA TYR A 140 -1.87 -6.48 -18.35
C TYR A 140 -3.14 -6.69 -19.19
N VAL A 141 -4.04 -5.70 -19.32
CA VAL A 141 -5.18 -5.77 -20.25
C VAL A 141 -4.77 -5.65 -21.72
N ARG A 142 -3.53 -5.23 -22.01
CA ARG A 142 -3.06 -5.08 -23.40
C ARG A 142 -2.97 -6.43 -24.09
N LEU A 143 -3.46 -6.49 -25.32
CA LEU A 143 -3.51 -7.70 -26.14
C LEU A 143 -2.15 -8.39 -26.30
N LYS A 144 -1.04 -7.62 -26.24
CA LYS A 144 0.32 -8.17 -26.32
C LYS A 144 0.63 -9.24 -25.27
N TYR A 145 0.03 -9.15 -24.07
CA TYR A 145 0.26 -10.14 -23.02
C TYR A 145 -0.46 -11.46 -23.29
N PHE A 146 -1.57 -11.42 -24.03
CA PHE A 146 -2.21 -12.63 -24.54
C PHE A 146 -1.41 -13.21 -25.73
N LEU A 147 -1.05 -12.38 -26.71
CA LEU A 147 -0.33 -12.78 -27.92
C LEU A 147 1.06 -13.37 -27.64
N ASN A 148 1.72 -12.94 -26.59
CA ASN A 148 3.03 -13.46 -26.17
C ASN A 148 2.94 -14.80 -25.41
N GLY A 149 1.77 -15.43 -25.33
CA GLY A 149 1.58 -16.74 -24.69
C GLY A 149 1.71 -16.76 -23.16
N PHE A 150 1.80 -15.58 -22.52
CA PHE A 150 1.90 -15.47 -21.05
C PHE A 150 0.66 -15.93 -20.31
N MET A 151 -0.51 -15.94 -20.97
CA MET A 151 -1.78 -16.35 -20.36
C MET A 151 -2.67 -17.08 -21.38
N SER A 152 -3.43 -18.08 -20.90
CA SER A 152 -4.53 -18.63 -21.69
C SER A 152 -5.61 -17.55 -21.91
N PHE A 153 -6.36 -17.65 -23.00
CA PHE A 153 -7.44 -16.70 -23.35
C PHE A 153 -8.45 -16.52 -22.21
N GLY A 154 -8.85 -17.61 -21.55
CA GLY A 154 -9.80 -17.56 -20.44
C GLY A 154 -9.27 -16.78 -19.24
N VAL A 155 -8.02 -17.01 -18.83
CA VAL A 155 -7.36 -16.29 -17.74
C VAL A 155 -7.17 -14.81 -18.09
N TRP A 156 -6.74 -14.52 -19.32
CA TRP A 156 -6.60 -13.14 -19.79
C TRP A 156 -7.93 -12.40 -19.80
N HIS A 157 -9.01 -13.04 -20.27
CA HIS A 157 -10.34 -12.43 -20.32
C HIS A 157 -10.89 -12.13 -18.92
N CYS A 158 -10.76 -13.06 -17.97
CA CYS A 158 -11.17 -12.85 -16.57
C CYS A 158 -10.37 -11.70 -15.92
N ASN A 159 -9.05 -11.71 -16.06
CA ASN A 159 -8.18 -10.65 -15.50
C ASN A 159 -8.50 -9.29 -16.14
N ARG A 160 -8.70 -9.25 -17.46
CA ARG A 160 -9.09 -8.03 -18.16
C ARG A 160 -10.38 -7.45 -17.62
N ARG A 161 -11.42 -8.27 -17.40
CA ARG A 161 -12.71 -7.83 -16.83
C ARG A 161 -12.52 -7.23 -15.44
N LEU A 162 -11.81 -7.91 -14.55
CA LEU A 162 -11.54 -7.45 -13.19
C LEU A 162 -10.75 -6.12 -13.17
N LEU A 163 -9.73 -5.99 -14.02
CA LEU A 163 -8.92 -4.80 -14.10
C LEU A 163 -9.69 -3.59 -14.65
N LEU A 164 -10.52 -3.79 -15.69
CA LEU A 164 -11.38 -2.72 -16.22
C LEU A 164 -12.48 -2.30 -15.25
N GLU A 165 -13.01 -3.24 -14.47
CA GLU A 165 -13.94 -2.91 -13.37
C GLU A 165 -13.23 -2.10 -12.27
N GLY A 166 -12.01 -2.48 -11.90
CA GLY A 166 -11.17 -1.74 -10.96
C GLY A 166 -10.90 -0.30 -11.43
N GLU A 167 -10.58 -0.11 -12.72
CA GLU A 167 -10.41 1.22 -13.29
C GLU A 167 -11.68 2.07 -13.19
N LYS A 168 -12.84 1.49 -13.50
CA LYS A 168 -14.13 2.20 -13.34
C LYS A 168 -14.37 2.62 -11.90
N LEU A 169 -14.03 1.75 -10.94
CA LEU A 169 -14.13 2.05 -9.51
C LEU A 169 -13.17 3.15 -9.10
N PHE A 170 -11.92 3.14 -9.59
CA PHE A 170 -10.96 4.20 -9.38
C PHE A 170 -11.50 5.55 -9.89
N ILE A 171 -12.00 5.60 -11.13
CA ILE A 171 -12.57 6.82 -11.72
C ILE A 171 -13.73 7.37 -10.87
N ARG A 172 -14.61 6.49 -10.38
CA ARG A 172 -15.72 6.90 -9.49
C ARG A 172 -15.25 7.51 -8.17
N ASN A 173 -14.08 7.09 -7.68
CA ASN A 173 -13.48 7.56 -6.44
C ASN A 173 -12.37 8.62 -6.66
N LEU A 174 -12.22 9.14 -7.88
CA LEU A 174 -11.12 10.03 -8.25
C LEU A 174 -11.08 11.32 -7.42
N LYS A 175 -12.24 11.84 -7.02
CA LYS A 175 -12.32 13.01 -6.15
C LYS A 175 -11.70 12.70 -4.77
N ASP A 176 -12.15 11.64 -4.14
CA ASP A 176 -11.67 11.24 -2.81
C ASP A 176 -10.16 10.89 -2.83
N PHE A 177 -9.71 10.27 -3.92
CA PHE A 177 -8.30 10.01 -4.18
C PHE A 177 -7.48 11.31 -4.24
N ASN A 178 -7.90 12.28 -5.06
CA ASN A 178 -7.23 13.57 -5.18
C ASN A 178 -7.24 14.37 -3.87
N ASP A 179 -8.33 14.34 -3.12
CA ASP A 179 -8.43 15.00 -1.82
C ASP A 179 -7.48 14.35 -0.80
N ASN A 180 -7.36 13.02 -0.83
CA ASN A 180 -6.37 12.31 -0.01
C ASN A 180 -4.93 12.70 -0.36
N LEU A 181 -4.58 12.74 -1.65
CA LEU A 181 -3.24 13.12 -2.11
C LEU A 181 -2.90 14.58 -1.74
N LYS A 182 -3.82 15.51 -1.94
CA LYS A 182 -3.60 16.92 -1.56
C LYS A 182 -3.34 17.06 -0.05
N ARG A 183 -4.09 16.33 0.77
CA ARG A 183 -3.90 16.37 2.22
C ARG A 183 -2.60 15.70 2.63
N LEU A 184 -2.23 14.56 2.01
CA LEU A 184 -0.95 13.89 2.22
C LEU A 184 0.20 14.82 1.85
N LEU A 185 0.15 15.45 0.68
CA LEU A 185 1.14 16.42 0.22
C LEU A 185 1.33 17.56 1.24
N ALA A 186 0.25 18.18 1.69
CA ALA A 186 0.30 19.27 2.65
C ALA A 186 0.87 18.85 4.02
N LEU A 187 0.74 17.59 4.41
CA LEU A 187 1.37 17.04 5.61
C LEU A 187 2.86 16.80 5.39
N LEU A 188 3.24 16.19 4.27
CA LEU A 188 4.64 15.91 3.94
C LEU A 188 5.48 17.19 3.77
N GLU A 189 4.91 18.25 3.21
CA GLU A 189 5.57 19.55 3.11
C GLU A 189 5.85 20.19 4.48
N LYS A 190 5.01 19.89 5.48
CA LYS A 190 5.21 20.36 6.87
C LYS A 190 6.12 19.45 7.69
N HIS A 191 6.22 18.18 7.30
CA HIS A 191 6.95 17.12 7.99
C HIS A 191 7.91 16.41 7.03
N PRO A 192 8.97 17.09 6.54
CA PRO A 192 9.89 16.52 5.56
C PRO A 192 10.65 15.29 6.09
N GLU A 193 10.78 15.14 7.41
CA GLU A 193 11.37 13.99 8.06
C GLU A 193 10.57 12.67 7.86
N GLU A 194 9.30 12.78 7.50
CA GLU A 194 8.42 11.62 7.25
C GLU A 194 8.31 11.27 5.76
N GLN A 195 9.00 11.99 4.88
CA GLN A 195 8.99 11.72 3.45
C GLN A 195 9.78 10.45 3.12
N ILE A 196 9.27 9.72 2.13
CA ILE A 196 9.99 8.62 1.49
C ILE A 196 10.58 9.14 0.17
N ASP A 197 11.75 8.63 -0.22
CA ASP A 197 12.37 9.00 -1.50
C ASP A 197 11.38 8.91 -2.67
N MET A 198 11.39 9.94 -3.51
CA MET A 198 10.52 10.08 -4.68
C MET A 198 9.00 10.18 -4.39
N GLU A 199 8.58 10.25 -3.14
CA GLU A 199 7.15 10.33 -2.78
C GLU A 199 6.52 11.64 -3.26
N LEU A 200 7.16 12.77 -3.01
CA LEU A 200 6.64 14.08 -3.45
C LEU A 200 6.54 14.20 -4.98
N PRO A 201 7.58 13.90 -5.77
CA PRO A 201 7.47 13.91 -7.22
C PRO A 201 6.35 13.02 -7.74
N GLU A 202 6.14 11.84 -7.15
CA GLU A 202 5.09 10.92 -7.56
C GLU A 202 3.70 11.45 -7.24
N ILE A 203 3.48 12.01 -6.04
CA ILE A 203 2.20 12.64 -5.67
C ILE A 203 1.86 13.79 -6.63
N TYR A 204 2.82 14.65 -6.95
CA TYR A 204 2.60 15.72 -7.94
C TYR A 204 2.25 15.18 -9.32
N ARG A 205 2.91 14.11 -9.76
CA ARG A 205 2.62 13.45 -11.04
C ARG A 205 1.20 12.86 -11.08
N GLU A 206 0.78 12.17 -10.04
CA GLU A 206 -0.57 11.59 -9.94
C GLU A 206 -1.65 12.69 -9.82
N LEU A 207 -1.34 13.83 -9.22
CA LEU A 207 -2.17 15.05 -9.23
C LEU A 207 -2.13 15.80 -10.57
N ARG A 208 -1.43 15.28 -11.60
CA ARG A 208 -1.23 15.87 -12.93
C ARG A 208 -0.47 17.19 -12.96
N GLN A 209 0.30 17.49 -11.91
CA GLN A 209 1.19 18.64 -11.83
C GLN A 209 2.58 18.29 -12.39
N PHE A 210 2.64 17.91 -13.67
CA PHE A 210 3.81 17.35 -14.32
C PHE A 210 5.02 18.28 -14.33
N ASP A 211 4.80 19.58 -14.41
CA ASP A 211 5.90 20.55 -14.42
C ASP A 211 6.55 20.65 -13.04
N LYS A 212 5.76 20.61 -11.96
CA LYS A 212 6.28 20.53 -10.60
C LYS A 212 7.05 19.23 -10.33
N THR A 213 6.54 18.11 -10.87
CA THR A 213 7.26 16.83 -10.83
C THR A 213 8.64 16.95 -11.47
N LYS A 214 8.74 17.56 -12.67
CA LYS A 214 10.03 17.73 -13.36
C LYS A 214 10.99 18.61 -12.57
N GLU A 215 10.50 19.76 -12.07
CA GLU A 215 11.28 20.68 -11.23
C GLU A 215 11.89 19.95 -10.03
N LEU A 216 11.12 19.16 -9.30
CA LEU A 216 11.63 18.40 -8.15
C LEU A 216 12.66 17.35 -8.56
N LEU A 217 12.42 16.63 -9.66
CA LEU A 217 13.33 15.61 -10.15
C LEU A 217 14.65 16.19 -10.71
N GLU A 218 14.65 17.42 -11.20
CA GLU A 218 15.85 18.14 -11.64
C GLU A 218 16.73 18.56 -10.46
N GLN A 219 16.14 18.78 -9.29
CA GLN A 219 16.85 19.10 -8.05
C GLN A 219 17.54 17.87 -7.43
N VAL A 220 17.10 16.66 -7.78
CA VAL A 220 17.74 15.42 -7.32
C VAL A 220 19.04 15.21 -8.09
N GLY A 221 20.17 15.36 -7.41
CA GLY A 221 21.51 15.34 -8.03
C GLY A 221 21.93 14.01 -8.67
N SER A 222 21.28 12.89 -8.34
CA SER A 222 21.57 11.57 -8.90
C SER A 222 20.42 11.07 -9.77
N ARG A 223 20.69 10.82 -11.06
CA ARG A 223 19.72 10.19 -11.97
C ARG A 223 19.74 8.68 -11.80
N THR A 224 18.86 8.18 -10.96
CA THR A 224 18.61 6.74 -10.84
C THR A 224 17.68 6.26 -11.96
N HIS A 225 17.59 4.95 -12.15
CA HIS A 225 16.58 4.37 -13.05
C HIS A 225 15.18 4.87 -12.71
N PHE A 226 14.84 4.92 -11.43
CA PHE A 226 13.54 5.38 -10.94
C PHE A 226 13.24 6.84 -11.33
N THR A 227 14.19 7.76 -11.13
CA THR A 227 14.01 9.17 -11.51
C THR A 227 13.80 9.33 -13.01
N ASN A 228 14.50 8.53 -13.84
CA ASN A 228 14.34 8.56 -15.29
C ASN A 228 12.96 8.07 -15.74
N GLU A 229 12.43 7.01 -15.11
CA GLU A 229 11.08 6.51 -15.38
C GLU A 229 10.01 7.55 -14.99
N LEU A 230 10.13 8.18 -13.82
CA LEU A 230 9.23 9.27 -13.40
C LEU A 230 9.25 10.44 -14.38
N LEU A 231 10.42 10.86 -14.83
CA LEU A 231 10.55 11.91 -15.86
C LEU A 231 9.90 11.50 -17.18
N ARG A 232 10.07 10.24 -17.61
CA ARG A 232 9.47 9.70 -18.83
C ARG A 232 7.94 9.75 -18.75
N HIS A 233 7.36 9.23 -17.68
CA HIS A 233 5.91 9.24 -17.46
C HIS A 233 5.36 10.67 -17.33
N SER A 234 6.11 11.57 -16.70
CA SER A 234 5.73 13.00 -16.61
C SER A 234 5.72 13.68 -17.98
N LYS A 235 6.71 13.40 -18.85
CA LYS A 235 6.73 13.91 -20.25
C LYS A 235 5.54 13.39 -21.05
N TRP A 236 5.11 12.16 -20.83
CA TRP A 236 3.93 11.56 -21.48
C TRP A 236 2.61 11.97 -20.85
N LYS A 237 2.63 12.82 -19.80
CA LYS A 237 1.46 13.22 -19.03
C LYS A 237 0.66 12.02 -18.48
N ASP A 238 1.35 10.94 -18.15
CA ASP A 238 0.77 9.75 -17.57
C ASP A 238 0.79 9.87 -16.03
N ALA A 239 -0.41 9.97 -15.45
CA ALA A 239 -0.62 10.10 -14.01
C ALA A 239 -0.88 8.74 -13.32
N ARG A 240 -0.86 7.61 -14.04
CA ARG A 240 -1.12 6.30 -13.47
C ARG A 240 0.12 5.72 -12.79
N VAL A 241 -0.09 5.04 -11.68
CA VAL A 241 0.97 4.25 -11.04
C VAL A 241 1.53 3.21 -12.01
N PHE A 242 2.83 3.01 -11.99
CA PHE A 242 3.52 2.06 -12.86
C PHE A 242 4.54 1.23 -12.08
N MET A 243 4.93 0.11 -12.66
CA MET A 243 5.98 -0.76 -12.12
C MET A 243 7.35 -0.20 -12.51
N VAL A 244 8.22 -0.03 -11.53
CA VAL A 244 9.63 0.34 -11.75
C VAL A 244 10.41 -0.94 -12.05
N THR A 245 10.70 -1.15 -13.34
CA THR A 245 11.49 -2.30 -13.76
C THR A 245 12.97 -1.99 -13.56
N GLY A 246 13.66 -2.79 -12.75
CA GLY A 246 15.11 -2.76 -12.61
C GLY A 246 15.81 -3.43 -13.78
#